data_65fb15406ef73e29e76b3dfee5000381
#
_entry.id   65fb15406ef73e29e76b3dfee5000381
#
_cell.length_a   1.000
_cell.length_b   1.000
_cell.length_c   1.000
_cell.angle_alpha   90.00
_cell.angle_beta   90.00
_cell.angle_gamma   90.00
#
_symmetry.space_group_name_H-M   'P 1'
#
loop_
_entity.id
_entity.type
_entity.pdbx_description
1 polymer ?
#
loop_
_entity_poly.entity_id
_entity_poly.type
_entity_poly.pdbx_seq_one_letter_code
_entity_poly.pdbx_strand_id
1 'polypeptide(L)'
;YLKNIKNTVAIACLCALIATVGIIEDKRTINTMLPVENKVVIIDAGHGGFDPGKTGKNGDNEKNINLKISSYLQQYLEQSGAVVIVTRNTDSALGDSKREDMSERRRISNESDGDILISIHQNAFTSGQPSGAQVFYFKTSDEGKRLAEHIQQSLIDTLDKNNKRQAKANSDYYVLKTTEIPSAIVECGFLSN
;
A
#
# COMPACT_ATOMS: atom_id res chain seq x y z
N TYR A 1 -56.76 -44.86 -3.93
CA TYR A 1 -56.60 -44.09 -2.64
C TYR A 1 -55.17 -44.22 -2.08
N LEU A 2 -54.62 -45.42 -1.96
CA LEU A 2 -53.27 -45.71 -1.42
C LEU A 2 -52.13 -45.10 -2.25
N LYS A 3 -52.30 -44.92 -3.57
CA LYS A 3 -51.27 -44.35 -4.47
C LYS A 3 -51.10 -42.83 -4.25
N ASN A 4 -52.22 -42.14 -3.94
CA ASN A 4 -52.17 -40.70 -3.65
C ASN A 4 -51.53 -40.42 -2.28
N ILE A 5 -51.76 -41.25 -1.27
CA ILE A 5 -51.14 -41.11 0.04
C ILE A 5 -49.61 -41.24 -0.04
N LYS A 6 -49.11 -42.24 -0.80
CA LYS A 6 -47.64 -42.41 -0.99
C LYS A 6 -46.98 -41.22 -1.66
N ASN A 7 -47.63 -40.62 -2.65
CA ASN A 7 -47.13 -39.44 -3.31
C ASN A 7 -47.14 -38.20 -2.40
N THR A 8 -48.18 -38.03 -1.59
CA THR A 8 -48.28 -36.92 -0.65
C THR A 8 -47.20 -37.01 0.46
N VAL A 9 -46.97 -38.22 0.98
CA VAL A 9 -45.90 -38.47 1.96
C VAL A 9 -44.53 -38.24 1.36
N ALA A 10 -44.25 -38.68 0.12
CA ALA A 10 -42.99 -38.46 -0.56
C ALA A 10 -42.72 -36.97 -0.80
N ILE A 11 -43.73 -36.20 -1.19
CA ILE A 11 -43.59 -34.74 -1.37
C ILE A 11 -43.34 -34.03 -0.03
N ALA A 12 -44.03 -34.41 1.03
CA ALA A 12 -43.81 -33.86 2.36
C ALA A 12 -42.41 -34.15 2.90
N CYS A 13 -41.89 -35.37 2.69
CA CYS A 13 -40.54 -35.73 3.06
C CYS A 13 -39.47 -34.95 2.24
N LEU A 14 -39.72 -34.73 0.93
CA LEU A 14 -38.83 -33.95 0.08
C LEU A 14 -38.81 -32.48 0.50
N CYS A 15 -39.98 -31.89 0.81
CA CYS A 15 -40.05 -30.52 1.33
C CYS A 15 -39.38 -30.39 2.70
N ALA A 16 -39.49 -31.37 3.59
CA ALA A 16 -38.80 -31.39 4.88
C ALA A 16 -37.28 -31.51 4.69
N LEU A 17 -36.82 -32.31 3.72
CA LEU A 17 -35.39 -32.43 3.39
C LEU A 17 -34.82 -31.13 2.81
N ILE A 18 -35.56 -30.46 1.93
CA ILE A 18 -35.18 -29.17 1.36
C ILE A 18 -35.13 -28.09 2.45
N ALA A 19 -36.11 -28.08 3.36
CA ALA A 19 -36.12 -27.16 4.48
C ALA A 19 -34.95 -27.41 5.45
N THR A 20 -34.59 -28.67 5.71
CA THR A 20 -33.45 -28.99 6.57
C THR A 20 -32.09 -28.66 5.87
N VAL A 21 -31.99 -28.86 4.58
CA VAL A 21 -30.78 -28.45 3.81
C VAL A 21 -30.68 -26.92 3.76
N GLY A 22 -31.79 -26.20 3.62
CA GLY A 22 -31.80 -24.73 3.69
C GLY A 22 -31.53 -24.15 5.10
N ILE A 23 -31.75 -24.95 6.17
CA ILE A 23 -31.44 -24.55 7.56
C ILE A 23 -29.99 -24.92 7.91
N ILE A 24 -29.36 -25.86 7.19
CA ILE A 24 -27.97 -26.27 7.35
C ILE A 24 -27.01 -25.42 6.44
N GLU A 25 -27.52 -24.55 5.60
CA GLU A 25 -26.76 -23.36 5.24
C GLU A 25 -26.64 -22.50 6.51
N ASP A 26 -26.01 -23.12 7.50
CA ASP A 26 -25.42 -22.46 8.63
C ASP A 26 -24.59 -21.33 8.07
N LYS A 27 -24.98 -20.14 8.43
CA LYS A 27 -24.24 -18.91 8.26
C LYS A 27 -22.88 -19.06 8.96
N ARG A 28 -22.02 -19.88 8.44
CA ARG A 28 -20.60 -19.61 8.53
C ARG A 28 -20.36 -18.40 7.63
N THR A 29 -20.78 -17.25 8.09
CA THR A 29 -20.11 -16.02 7.80
C THR A 29 -18.69 -16.30 8.28
N ILE A 30 -17.86 -16.86 7.41
CA ILE A 30 -16.44 -16.74 7.55
C ILE A 30 -16.28 -15.23 7.47
N ASN A 31 -16.18 -14.62 8.63
CA ASN A 31 -15.78 -13.24 8.76
C ASN A 31 -14.31 -13.23 8.34
N THR A 32 -14.08 -13.38 7.05
CA THR A 32 -12.77 -13.20 6.44
C THR A 32 -12.54 -11.68 6.45
N MET A 33 -12.18 -11.17 7.63
CA MET A 33 -11.65 -9.82 7.69
C MET A 33 -10.47 -9.77 6.74
N LEU A 34 -10.54 -8.87 5.78
CA LEU A 34 -9.42 -8.63 4.88
C LEU A 34 -8.24 -8.10 5.71
N PRO A 35 -7.00 -8.42 5.34
CA PRO A 35 -5.82 -8.15 6.18
C PRO A 35 -5.68 -6.72 6.67
N VAL A 36 -6.18 -5.74 5.89
CA VAL A 36 -6.11 -4.30 6.19
C VAL A 36 -7.47 -3.62 6.10
N GLU A 37 -8.54 -4.37 6.39
CA GLU A 37 -9.91 -3.85 6.39
C GLU A 37 -10.05 -2.67 7.37
N ASN A 38 -10.70 -1.61 6.93
CA ASN A 38 -10.90 -0.36 7.66
C ASN A 38 -9.61 0.42 8.00
N LYS A 39 -8.47 0.09 7.36
CA LYS A 39 -7.26 0.90 7.48
C LYS A 39 -7.19 1.94 6.38
N VAL A 40 -6.79 3.15 6.74
CA VAL A 40 -6.56 4.25 5.80
C VAL A 40 -5.07 4.36 5.54
N VAL A 41 -4.65 4.07 4.30
CA VAL A 41 -3.25 4.14 3.90
C VAL A 41 -3.05 5.29 2.93
N ILE A 42 -2.16 6.21 3.27
CA ILE A 42 -1.77 7.30 2.38
C ILE A 42 -0.55 6.84 1.57
N ILE A 43 -0.65 6.89 0.25
CA ILE A 43 0.46 6.63 -0.66
C ILE A 43 0.91 7.96 -1.28
N ASP A 44 2.16 8.29 -1.06
CA ASP A 44 2.80 9.43 -1.67
C ASP A 44 3.69 8.99 -2.82
N ALA A 45 3.29 9.28 -4.06
CA ALA A 45 4.13 9.03 -5.23
C ALA A 45 5.12 10.20 -5.39
N GLY A 46 6.37 10.00 -4.98
CA GLY A 46 7.40 11.04 -4.98
C GLY A 46 7.59 11.71 -6.33
N HIS A 47 7.91 13.01 -6.31
CA HIS A 47 8.07 13.86 -7.50
C HIS A 47 6.78 14.02 -8.32
N GLY A 48 6.84 14.56 -9.54
CA GLY A 48 5.70 14.74 -10.44
C GLY A 48 5.75 16.06 -11.21
N GLY A 49 5.08 16.13 -12.36
CA GLY A 49 5.02 17.31 -13.19
C GLY A 49 6.40 17.84 -13.57
N PHE A 50 6.71 19.06 -13.15
CA PHE A 50 8.00 19.72 -13.41
C PHE A 50 9.19 19.10 -12.66
N ASP A 51 8.97 18.33 -11.58
CA ASP A 51 10.04 17.66 -10.84
C ASP A 51 10.20 16.21 -11.34
N PRO A 52 11.18 15.89 -12.19
CA PRO A 52 11.37 14.55 -12.71
C PRO A 52 11.93 13.57 -11.68
N GLY A 53 12.46 14.06 -10.54
CA GLY A 53 13.29 13.29 -9.63
C GLY A 53 14.65 12.98 -10.27
N LYS A 54 15.21 11.82 -9.98
CA LYS A 54 16.43 11.32 -10.63
C LYS A 54 16.10 10.74 -12.01
N THR A 55 17.04 10.83 -12.93
CA THR A 55 16.93 10.20 -14.25
C THR A 55 17.85 8.99 -14.30
N GLY A 56 17.29 7.85 -14.67
CA GLY A 56 18.03 6.60 -14.88
C GLY A 56 18.93 6.65 -16.11
N LYS A 57 19.83 5.69 -16.23
CA LYS A 57 20.77 5.58 -17.39
C LYS A 57 20.04 5.40 -18.73
N ASN A 58 18.87 4.83 -18.71
CA ASN A 58 18.01 4.61 -19.88
C ASN A 58 17.10 5.80 -20.20
N GLY A 59 17.19 6.90 -19.43
CA GLY A 59 16.38 8.10 -19.61
C GLY A 59 15.05 8.09 -18.85
N ASP A 60 14.71 7.04 -18.11
CA ASP A 60 13.51 7.00 -17.30
C ASP A 60 13.60 7.95 -16.12
N ASN A 61 12.54 8.73 -15.91
CA ASN A 61 12.44 9.63 -14.78
C ASN A 61 11.84 8.92 -13.56
N GLU A 62 12.39 9.20 -12.40
CA GLU A 62 11.96 8.67 -11.12
C GLU A 62 10.45 8.85 -10.90
N LYS A 63 9.92 10.04 -11.19
CA LYS A 63 8.48 10.36 -11.03
C LYS A 63 7.54 9.36 -11.72
N ASN A 64 7.92 8.83 -12.88
CA ASN A 64 7.10 7.90 -13.67
C ASN A 64 7.11 6.50 -13.03
N ILE A 65 8.26 6.09 -12.53
CA ILE A 65 8.43 4.80 -11.85
C ILE A 65 7.69 4.83 -10.51
N ASN A 66 7.84 5.92 -9.74
CA ASN A 66 7.13 6.12 -8.48
C ASN A 66 5.62 6.07 -8.66
N LEU A 67 5.09 6.77 -9.67
CA LEU A 67 3.65 6.77 -9.97
C LEU A 67 3.15 5.35 -10.29
N LYS A 68 3.89 4.62 -11.10
CA LYS A 68 3.52 3.25 -11.50
C LYS A 68 3.53 2.28 -10.33
N ILE A 69 4.57 2.33 -9.49
CA ILE A 69 4.65 1.49 -8.27
C ILE A 69 3.53 1.85 -7.30
N SER A 70 3.28 3.14 -7.09
CA SER A 70 2.19 3.63 -6.22
C SER A 70 0.82 3.15 -6.69
N SER A 71 0.56 3.14 -8.01
CA SER A 71 -0.69 2.63 -8.57
C SER A 71 -0.87 1.13 -8.33
N TYR A 72 0.18 0.32 -8.45
CA TYR A 72 0.10 -1.10 -8.11
C TYR A 72 -0.11 -1.33 -6.61
N LEU A 73 0.58 -0.57 -5.77
CA LEU A 73 0.41 -0.66 -4.32
C LEU A 73 -1.02 -0.27 -3.91
N GLN A 74 -1.58 0.78 -4.50
CA GLN A 74 -2.96 1.19 -4.29
C GLN A 74 -3.93 0.05 -4.60
N GLN A 75 -3.85 -0.53 -5.80
CA GLN A 75 -4.72 -1.62 -6.22
C GLN A 75 -4.63 -2.83 -5.26
N TYR A 76 -3.43 -3.18 -4.84
CA TYR A 76 -3.21 -4.29 -3.91
C TYR A 76 -3.83 -4.03 -2.53
N LEU A 77 -3.64 -2.83 -2.00
CA LEU A 77 -4.18 -2.45 -0.69
C LEU A 77 -5.71 -2.35 -0.70
N GLU A 78 -6.29 -1.77 -1.76
CA GLU A 78 -7.75 -1.71 -1.95
C GLU A 78 -8.36 -3.11 -2.05
N GLN A 79 -7.75 -4.03 -2.79
CA GLN A 79 -8.15 -5.44 -2.86
C GLN A 79 -8.02 -6.16 -1.51
N SER A 80 -7.11 -5.68 -0.65
CA SER A 80 -6.90 -6.20 0.70
C SER A 80 -7.80 -5.54 1.76
N GLY A 81 -8.70 -4.63 1.35
CA GLY A 81 -9.72 -3.99 2.20
C GLY A 81 -9.33 -2.63 2.77
N ALA A 82 -8.19 -2.06 2.40
CA ALA A 82 -7.81 -0.72 2.83
C ALA A 82 -8.58 0.37 2.08
N VAL A 83 -8.78 1.50 2.74
CA VAL A 83 -9.07 2.78 2.10
C VAL A 83 -7.74 3.40 1.71
N VAL A 84 -7.55 3.74 0.44
CA VAL A 84 -6.30 4.32 -0.03
C VAL A 84 -6.48 5.75 -0.49
N ILE A 85 -5.65 6.63 0.02
CA ILE A 85 -5.55 8.03 -0.38
C ILE A 85 -4.20 8.22 -1.06
N VAL A 86 -4.21 8.76 -2.28
CA VAL A 86 -2.97 9.00 -3.03
C VAL A 86 -2.71 10.50 -3.14
N THR A 87 -1.46 10.92 -2.99
CA THR A 87 -1.11 12.34 -3.16
C THR A 87 -1.27 12.78 -4.61
N ARG A 88 -0.95 11.91 -5.56
CA ARG A 88 -1.19 12.11 -7.00
C ARG A 88 -1.44 10.77 -7.70
N ASN A 89 -2.25 10.79 -8.74
CA ASN A 89 -2.58 9.64 -9.59
C ASN A 89 -2.26 9.87 -11.08
N THR A 90 -1.65 11.01 -11.39
CA THR A 90 -1.18 11.39 -12.74
C THR A 90 0.23 11.96 -12.67
N ASP A 91 0.85 12.23 -13.83
CA ASP A 91 2.11 12.97 -13.88
C ASP A 91 1.86 14.47 -13.71
N SER A 92 1.47 14.86 -12.50
CA SER A 92 1.28 16.26 -12.12
C SER A 92 2.08 16.59 -10.85
N ALA A 93 2.51 17.83 -10.74
CA ALA A 93 2.89 18.43 -9.46
C ALA A 93 1.63 18.86 -8.72
N LEU A 94 1.72 18.99 -7.40
CA LEU A 94 0.61 19.42 -6.53
C LEU A 94 0.62 20.93 -6.28
N GLY A 95 1.54 21.66 -6.89
CA GLY A 95 1.67 23.12 -6.82
C GLY A 95 2.57 23.64 -7.95
N ASP A 96 2.65 24.95 -8.09
CA ASP A 96 3.41 25.62 -9.14
C ASP A 96 4.92 25.73 -8.82
N SER A 97 5.28 25.42 -7.59
CA SER A 97 6.67 25.37 -7.12
C SER A 97 6.93 24.14 -6.27
N LYS A 98 8.21 23.76 -6.15
CA LYS A 98 8.61 22.64 -5.27
C LYS A 98 8.16 22.85 -3.82
N ARG A 99 8.16 24.10 -3.35
CA ARG A 99 7.71 24.44 -2.00
C ARG A 99 6.21 24.18 -1.84
N GLU A 100 5.41 24.59 -2.81
CA GLU A 100 3.96 24.38 -2.81
C GLU A 100 3.63 22.90 -2.94
N ASP A 101 4.28 22.20 -3.87
CA ASP A 101 4.13 20.74 -4.03
C ASP A 101 4.38 20.01 -2.70
N MET A 102 5.48 20.30 -2.02
CA MET A 102 5.81 19.70 -0.73
C MET A 102 4.82 20.09 0.37
N SER A 103 4.33 21.34 0.37
CA SER A 103 3.32 21.82 1.31
C SER A 103 1.99 21.09 1.13
N GLU A 104 1.60 20.85 -0.12
CA GLU A 104 0.36 20.14 -0.44
C GLU A 104 0.43 18.67 -0.07
N ARG A 105 1.58 17.99 -0.30
CA ARG A 105 1.81 16.62 0.18
C ARG A 105 1.64 16.52 1.69
N ARG A 106 2.23 17.47 2.43
CA ARG A 106 2.06 17.57 3.89
C ARG A 106 0.59 17.76 4.26
N ARG A 107 -0.12 18.65 3.58
CA ARG A 107 -1.53 18.93 3.86
C ARG A 107 -2.37 17.67 3.68
N ILE A 108 -2.24 16.98 2.54
CA ILE A 108 -2.94 15.72 2.27
C ILE A 108 -2.61 14.70 3.36
N SER A 109 -1.33 14.57 3.72
CA SER A 109 -0.90 13.58 4.71
C SER A 109 -1.47 13.80 6.11
N ASN A 110 -1.65 15.06 6.52
CA ASN A 110 -2.07 15.38 7.89
C ASN A 110 -3.57 15.64 8.03
N GLU A 111 -4.28 15.93 6.91
CA GLU A 111 -5.72 16.23 6.94
C GLU A 111 -6.61 15.06 6.50
N SER A 112 -6.01 13.92 6.15
CA SER A 112 -6.74 12.79 5.53
C SER A 112 -7.10 11.66 6.50
N ASP A 113 -6.96 11.83 7.80
CA ASP A 113 -7.24 10.80 8.83
C ASP A 113 -6.59 9.44 8.53
N GLY A 114 -5.36 9.45 7.96
CA GLY A 114 -4.61 8.24 7.61
C GLY A 114 -4.06 7.50 8.82
N ASP A 115 -4.04 6.17 8.78
CA ASP A 115 -3.35 5.36 9.78
C ASP A 115 -1.83 5.35 9.58
N ILE A 116 -1.39 5.33 8.31
CA ILE A 116 0.03 5.34 7.93
C ILE A 116 0.25 6.07 6.60
N LEU A 117 1.48 6.54 6.38
CA LEU A 117 1.93 7.07 5.08
C LEU A 117 3.11 6.27 4.55
N ILE A 118 3.04 5.90 3.27
CA ILE A 118 4.12 5.26 2.52
C ILE A 118 4.47 6.15 1.31
N SER A 119 5.66 6.73 1.32
CA SER A 119 6.18 7.52 0.20
C SER A 119 7.10 6.66 -0.67
N ILE A 120 6.84 6.64 -1.97
CA ILE A 120 7.53 5.80 -2.96
C ILE A 120 8.55 6.62 -3.74
N HIS A 121 9.78 6.17 -3.71
CA HIS A 121 10.93 6.79 -4.35
C HIS A 121 11.87 5.77 -5.00
N GLN A 122 12.82 6.27 -5.80
CA GLN A 122 13.93 5.50 -6.34
C GLN A 122 15.25 6.20 -5.99
N ASN A 123 16.16 5.44 -5.43
CA ASN A 123 17.48 5.94 -5.09
C ASN A 123 18.35 6.13 -6.35
N ALA A 124 19.39 6.93 -6.24
CA ALA A 124 20.43 7.03 -7.25
C ALA A 124 21.78 7.30 -6.58
N PHE A 125 22.81 6.71 -7.11
CA PHE A 125 24.18 6.90 -6.64
C PHE A 125 25.12 7.18 -7.80
N THR A 126 26.20 7.91 -7.54
CA THR A 126 27.20 8.27 -8.58
C THR A 126 27.91 7.07 -9.18
N SER A 127 28.15 6.01 -8.38
CA SER A 127 28.62 4.72 -8.90
C SER A 127 27.43 3.80 -9.13
N GLY A 128 27.36 3.11 -10.25
CA GLY A 128 26.27 2.18 -10.59
C GLY A 128 26.26 0.87 -9.79
N GLN A 129 27.03 0.76 -8.70
CA GLN A 129 27.16 -0.48 -7.93
C GLN A 129 26.14 -0.70 -6.81
N PRO A 130 25.63 0.35 -6.09
CA PRO A 130 24.65 0.13 -5.06
C PRO A 130 23.36 -0.49 -5.60
N SER A 131 22.84 -1.49 -4.88
CA SER A 131 21.58 -2.17 -5.18
C SER A 131 20.79 -2.43 -3.91
N GLY A 132 19.56 -2.94 -4.06
CA GLY A 132 18.66 -3.31 -2.98
C GLY A 132 17.81 -2.14 -2.46
N ALA A 133 16.57 -2.44 -2.14
CA ALA A 133 15.64 -1.47 -1.57
C ALA A 133 16.07 -1.02 -0.18
N GLN A 134 15.76 0.22 0.18
CA GLN A 134 16.04 0.79 1.49
C GLN A 134 14.89 1.63 1.99
N VAL A 135 14.48 1.42 3.24
CA VAL A 135 13.38 2.17 3.87
C VAL A 135 13.93 3.17 4.87
N PHE A 136 13.35 4.37 4.87
CA PHE A 136 13.71 5.45 5.79
C PHE A 136 12.52 5.83 6.65
N TYR A 137 12.80 6.26 7.89
CA TYR A 137 11.83 6.77 8.84
C TYR A 137 12.35 8.03 9.54
N PHE A 138 11.45 8.83 10.13
CA PHE A 138 11.87 10.00 10.90
C PHE A 138 12.51 9.57 12.21
N LYS A 139 13.70 10.12 12.51
CA LYS A 139 14.57 9.67 13.61
C LYS A 139 13.93 9.60 15.01
N THR A 140 12.90 10.40 15.27
CA THR A 140 12.20 10.45 16.55
C THR A 140 10.84 9.76 16.55
N SER A 141 10.46 9.11 15.44
CA SER A 141 9.19 8.38 15.33
C SER A 141 9.41 6.90 15.60
N ASP A 142 9.01 6.42 16.76
CA ASP A 142 9.08 4.99 17.10
C ASP A 142 8.12 4.15 16.24
N GLU A 143 6.92 4.64 15.98
CA GLU A 143 5.96 3.96 15.12
C GLU A 143 6.39 3.97 13.63
N GLY A 144 6.94 5.10 13.15
CA GLY A 144 7.56 5.17 11.83
C GLY A 144 8.75 4.20 11.70
N LYS A 145 9.55 4.04 12.75
CA LYS A 145 10.62 3.04 12.80
C LYS A 145 10.07 1.62 12.66
N ARG A 146 9.05 1.26 13.44
CA ARG A 146 8.41 -0.06 13.35
C ARG A 146 7.86 -0.34 11.96
N LEU A 147 7.14 0.63 11.38
CA LEU A 147 6.62 0.54 10.01
C LEU A 147 7.75 0.29 9.01
N ALA A 148 8.82 1.09 9.07
CA ALA A 148 9.96 0.99 8.17
C ALA A 148 10.70 -0.35 8.30
N GLU A 149 10.87 -0.86 9.53
CA GLU A 149 11.50 -2.16 9.78
C GLU A 149 10.69 -3.31 9.20
N HIS A 150 9.36 -3.29 9.35
CA HIS A 150 8.48 -4.31 8.75
C HIS A 150 8.51 -4.27 7.22
N ILE A 151 8.43 -3.09 6.62
CA ILE A 151 8.53 -2.94 5.16
C ILE A 151 9.91 -3.42 4.67
N GLN A 152 10.99 -2.99 5.33
CA GLN A 152 12.35 -3.40 4.95
C GLN A 152 12.52 -4.91 5.01
N GLN A 153 12.05 -5.56 6.06
CA GLN A 153 12.15 -7.00 6.20
C GLN A 153 11.33 -7.73 5.11
N SER A 154 10.11 -7.27 4.85
CA SER A 154 9.27 -7.84 3.79
C SER A 154 9.92 -7.72 2.42
N LEU A 155 10.57 -6.58 2.10
CA LEU A 155 11.30 -6.40 0.86
C LEU A 155 12.51 -7.34 0.74
N ILE A 156 13.22 -7.61 1.84
CA ILE A 156 14.32 -8.60 1.85
C ILE A 156 13.77 -10.00 1.61
N ASP A 157 12.74 -10.40 2.32
CA ASP A 157 12.21 -11.75 2.30
C ASP A 157 11.57 -12.13 0.95
N THR A 158 10.96 -11.14 0.29
CA THR A 158 10.16 -11.38 -0.93
C THR A 158 10.87 -11.02 -2.24
N LEU A 159 11.69 -9.95 -2.24
CA LEU A 159 12.29 -9.44 -3.47
C LEU A 159 13.79 -9.77 -3.61
N ASP A 160 14.57 -9.58 -2.55
CA ASP A 160 16.02 -9.78 -2.61
C ASP A 160 16.58 -10.22 -1.26
N LYS A 161 16.72 -11.53 -1.07
CA LYS A 161 17.29 -12.15 0.13
C LYS A 161 18.76 -11.81 0.36
N ASN A 162 19.45 -11.29 -0.64
CA ASN A 162 20.84 -10.84 -0.53
C ASN A 162 20.96 -9.37 -0.10
N ASN A 163 19.86 -8.63 -0.07
CA ASN A 163 19.83 -7.27 0.42
C ASN A 163 20.16 -7.22 1.91
N LYS A 164 21.28 -6.57 2.25
CA LYS A 164 21.76 -6.40 3.64
C LYS A 164 21.42 -5.06 4.26
N ARG A 165 20.59 -4.26 3.56
CA ARG A 165 20.17 -2.94 4.06
C ARG A 165 19.17 -3.11 5.18
N GLN A 166 19.22 -2.15 6.11
CA GLN A 166 18.28 -2.06 7.24
C GLN A 166 17.48 -0.76 7.13
N ALA A 167 16.31 -0.71 7.74
CA ALA A 167 15.59 0.54 7.89
C ALA A 167 16.48 1.60 8.55
N LYS A 168 16.46 2.83 8.03
CA LYS A 168 17.43 3.86 8.41
C LYS A 168 16.71 5.13 8.88
N ALA A 169 17.16 5.65 10.03
CA ALA A 169 16.69 6.94 10.53
C ALA A 169 17.16 8.08 9.62
N ASN A 170 16.27 9.05 9.39
CA ASN A 170 16.54 10.26 8.64
C ASN A 170 15.93 11.47 9.34
N SER A 171 16.59 12.62 9.29
CA SER A 171 16.11 13.88 9.87
C SER A 171 15.78 14.95 8.85
N ASP A 172 16.11 14.71 7.58
CA ASP A 172 16.14 15.75 6.54
C ASP A 172 15.01 15.60 5.52
N TYR A 173 14.46 14.40 5.34
CA TYR A 173 13.34 14.20 4.43
C TYR A 173 12.10 14.95 4.92
N TYR A 174 11.67 15.92 4.14
CA TYR A 174 10.58 16.82 4.49
C TYR A 174 9.28 16.07 4.80
N VAL A 175 8.89 15.13 3.97
CA VAL A 175 7.68 14.32 4.17
C VAL A 175 7.73 13.61 5.52
N LEU A 176 8.82 12.93 5.85
CA LEU A 176 8.96 12.23 7.13
C LEU A 176 8.93 13.18 8.33
N LYS A 177 9.55 14.36 8.18
CA LYS A 177 9.68 15.35 9.25
C LYS A 177 8.36 16.05 9.58
N THR A 178 7.48 16.20 8.58
CA THR A 178 6.26 17.03 8.69
C THR A 178 4.97 16.23 8.71
N THR A 179 5.03 14.91 8.51
CA THR A 179 3.89 14.01 8.63
C THR A 179 3.70 13.62 10.10
N GLU A 180 2.47 13.75 10.60
CA GLU A 180 2.13 13.52 12.01
C GLU A 180 1.81 12.05 12.31
N ILE A 181 1.44 11.27 11.29
CA ILE A 181 1.18 9.83 11.40
C ILE A 181 2.44 9.00 11.13
N PRO A 182 2.47 7.71 11.52
CA PRO A 182 3.57 6.80 11.19
C PRO A 182 3.88 6.82 9.70
N SER A 183 5.11 7.16 9.34
CA SER A 183 5.48 7.38 7.93
C SER A 183 6.81 6.74 7.57
N ALA A 184 6.90 6.25 6.33
CA ALA A 184 8.12 5.68 5.76
C ALA A 184 8.34 6.12 4.32
N ILE A 185 9.59 6.37 3.93
CA ILE A 185 10.00 6.50 2.53
C ILE A 185 10.62 5.19 2.10
N VAL A 186 10.14 4.64 1.00
CA VAL A 186 10.63 3.40 0.40
C VAL A 186 11.40 3.75 -0.87
N GLU A 187 12.72 3.66 -0.80
CA GLU A 187 13.61 3.68 -1.96
C GLU A 187 13.61 2.28 -2.56
N CYS A 188 12.79 2.06 -3.59
CA CYS A 188 12.51 0.73 -4.12
C CYS A 188 13.71 0.07 -4.82
N GLY A 189 14.65 0.87 -5.29
CA GLY A 189 15.86 0.42 -5.97
C GLY A 189 16.76 1.59 -6.35
N PHE A 190 17.74 1.33 -7.21
CA PHE A 190 18.70 2.35 -7.68
C PHE A 190 18.59 2.56 -9.17
N LEU A 191 18.18 3.75 -9.60
CA LEU A 191 18.13 4.15 -11.01
C LEU A 191 19.51 4.17 -11.69
N SER A 192 20.57 4.23 -10.89
CA SER A 192 21.96 4.22 -11.36
C SER A 192 22.50 2.82 -11.64
N ASN A 193 21.78 1.77 -11.26
CA ASN A 193 22.21 0.38 -11.42
C ASN A 193 21.60 -0.28 -12.66
#